data_000d17c3227339103c312bdfe40c3141
#
_entry.id   000d17c3227339103c312bdfe40c3141
#
_cell.length_a   1.000
_cell.length_b   1.000
_cell.length_c   1.000
_cell.angle_alpha   90.00
_cell.angle_beta   90.00
_cell.angle_gamma   90.00
#
_symmetry.space_group_name_H-M   'P 1'
#
loop_
_entity.id
_entity.type
_entity.pdbx_description
1 polymer ?
#
loop_
_entity_poly.entity_id
_entity_poly.type
_entity_poly.pdbx_seq_one_letter_code
_entity_poly.pdbx_strand_id
1 'polypeptide(L)'
;RLSGGLKPDGVIPFQKNKEDAKAAFLRLCKGKPLLPRGFTSEQRLEKITGMYVPFWLYDCAADFSGSYKATRIHTWSDSKYEYTKTDHFLLKRDAAADFVGIPMDGSTKMEDTFMESIEPFDYKQLTSFDMAYLTGYLADKYDVPSENGEPRVRQRVDAAMDDRLQSTFVGYSSVVPTSRQLNIKHNRARYVFFPVWILNTKYKDKIYT
;
A
#
# COMPACT_ATOMS: atom_id res chain seq x y z
N ARG A 1 18.71 1.30 20.58
CA ARG A 1 19.67 2.38 20.21
C ARG A 1 19.79 2.44 18.70
N LEU A 2 19.48 3.60 18.09
CA LEU A 2 19.59 3.84 16.63
C LEU A 2 21.06 4.09 16.18
N SER A 3 22.07 3.64 16.93
CA SER A 3 23.47 3.83 16.60
C SER A 3 23.86 3.02 15.36
N GLY A 4 24.50 3.63 14.36
CA GLY A 4 25.12 2.98 13.21
C GLY A 4 24.23 2.73 11.98
N GLY A 5 23.08 3.40 11.84
CA GLY A 5 22.24 3.40 10.63
C GLY A 5 22.08 4.80 10.03
N LEU A 6 21.46 4.88 8.85
CA LEU A 6 21.04 6.17 8.28
C LEU A 6 20.08 6.87 9.24
N LYS A 7 20.22 8.18 9.37
CA LYS A 7 19.25 9.02 10.07
C LYS A 7 17.99 9.09 9.21
N PRO A 8 16.77 8.92 9.79
CA PRO A 8 15.54 9.12 9.04
C PRO A 8 15.45 10.53 8.45
N ASP A 9 14.92 10.63 7.24
CA ASP A 9 14.61 11.92 6.59
C ASP A 9 13.39 12.57 7.23
N GLY A 10 12.41 11.75 7.65
CA GLY A 10 11.15 12.24 8.18
C GLY A 10 10.48 11.30 9.16
N VAL A 11 9.43 11.81 9.78
CA VAL A 11 8.57 11.08 10.71
C VAL A 11 7.13 11.60 10.61
N ILE A 12 6.16 10.71 10.70
CA ILE A 12 4.78 11.11 11.01
C ILE A 12 4.61 10.97 12.52
N PRO A 13 4.36 12.07 13.27
CA PRO A 13 4.19 12.00 14.71
C PRO A 13 2.93 11.25 15.11
N PHE A 14 2.94 10.59 16.27
CA PHE A 14 1.72 10.02 16.85
C PHE A 14 0.68 11.14 17.10
N GLN A 15 -0.51 11.00 16.51
CA GLN A 15 -1.65 11.90 16.69
C GLN A 15 -2.62 11.40 17.76
N LYS A 16 -2.57 10.11 18.04
CA LYS A 16 -3.45 9.43 19.00
C LYS A 16 -2.62 8.88 20.16
N ASN A 17 -3.18 8.97 21.34
CA ASN A 17 -2.57 8.41 22.54
C ASN A 17 -2.95 6.93 22.73
N LYS A 18 -2.40 6.30 23.76
CA LYS A 18 -2.64 4.89 24.09
C LYS A 18 -4.13 4.61 24.38
N GLU A 19 -4.81 5.52 25.01
CA GLU A 19 -6.24 5.37 25.35
C GLU A 19 -7.11 5.43 24.08
N ASP A 20 -6.77 6.30 23.12
CA ASP A 20 -7.42 6.31 21.81
C ASP A 20 -7.22 5.00 21.05
N ALA A 21 -6.02 4.42 21.12
CA ALA A 21 -5.72 3.12 20.50
C ALA A 21 -6.52 1.99 21.14
N LYS A 22 -6.61 1.96 22.47
CA LYS A 22 -7.46 1.00 23.21
C LYS A 22 -8.93 1.12 22.80
N ALA A 23 -9.45 2.35 22.74
CA ALA A 23 -10.83 2.62 22.34
C ALA A 23 -11.10 2.19 20.89
N ALA A 24 -10.16 2.42 19.98
CA ALA A 24 -10.25 1.98 18.58
C ALA A 24 -10.27 0.44 18.49
N PHE A 25 -9.40 -0.24 19.23
CA PHE A 25 -9.35 -1.70 19.29
C PHE A 25 -10.66 -2.30 19.83
N LEU A 26 -11.21 -1.75 20.91
CA LEU A 26 -12.48 -2.18 21.46
C LEU A 26 -13.64 -2.00 20.48
N ARG A 27 -13.65 -0.90 19.72
CA ARG A 27 -14.64 -0.69 18.64
C ARG A 27 -14.52 -1.74 17.53
N LEU A 28 -13.29 -2.10 17.14
CA LEU A 28 -13.02 -3.14 16.15
C LEU A 28 -13.53 -4.50 16.62
N CYS A 29 -13.42 -4.80 17.91
CA CYS A 29 -13.86 -6.05 18.50
C CYS A 29 -15.38 -6.14 18.71
N LYS A 30 -16.07 -5.00 18.76
CA LYS A 30 -17.52 -4.94 19.03
C LYS A 30 -18.30 -5.65 17.92
N GLY A 31 -19.23 -6.54 18.33
CA GLY A 31 -20.08 -7.27 17.38
C GLY A 31 -19.41 -8.48 16.71
N LYS A 32 -18.23 -8.89 17.16
CA LYS A 32 -17.56 -10.10 16.66
C LYS A 32 -17.73 -11.27 17.64
N PRO A 33 -18.74 -12.15 17.46
CA PRO A 33 -19.09 -13.19 18.43
C PRO A 33 -18.05 -14.31 18.53
N LEU A 34 -17.18 -14.46 17.54
CA LEU A 34 -16.15 -15.51 17.49
C LEU A 34 -14.82 -15.10 18.16
N LEU A 35 -14.74 -13.91 18.77
CA LEU A 35 -13.54 -13.51 19.50
C LEU A 35 -13.36 -14.35 20.75
N PRO A 36 -12.13 -14.84 21.04
CA PRO A 36 -11.85 -15.60 22.25
C PRO A 36 -12.18 -14.78 23.50
N ARG A 37 -12.71 -15.47 24.53
CA ARG A 37 -12.97 -14.83 25.83
C ARG A 37 -11.67 -14.24 26.39
N GLY A 38 -11.73 -13.00 26.88
CA GLY A 38 -10.57 -12.28 27.41
C GLY A 38 -9.70 -11.60 26.34
N PHE A 39 -10.08 -11.64 25.06
CA PHE A 39 -9.34 -10.94 24.01
C PHE A 39 -9.33 -9.41 24.22
N THR A 40 -10.39 -8.88 24.82
CA THR A 40 -10.55 -7.47 25.19
C THR A 40 -10.30 -7.19 26.67
N SER A 41 -9.60 -8.09 27.39
CA SER A 41 -9.30 -7.88 28.82
C SER A 41 -8.36 -6.68 29.01
N GLU A 42 -8.51 -5.99 30.15
CA GLU A 42 -7.69 -4.83 30.51
C GLU A 42 -6.20 -5.16 30.49
N GLN A 43 -5.82 -6.32 31.02
CA GLN A 43 -4.43 -6.81 31.01
C GLN A 43 -3.84 -6.95 29.60
N ARG A 44 -4.67 -7.22 28.57
CA ARG A 44 -4.23 -7.24 27.16
C ARG A 44 -4.18 -5.84 26.59
N LEU A 45 -5.17 -5.03 26.86
CA LEU A 45 -5.21 -3.64 26.40
C LEU A 45 -4.00 -2.84 26.90
N GLU A 46 -3.52 -3.15 28.12
CA GLU A 46 -2.30 -2.53 28.65
C GLU A 46 -1.03 -2.90 27.85
N LYS A 47 -1.03 -4.01 27.11
CA LYS A 47 0.08 -4.41 26.24
C LYS A 47 0.13 -3.68 24.90
N ILE A 48 -0.88 -2.87 24.60
CA ILE A 48 -0.84 -2.00 23.43
C ILE A 48 0.35 -1.04 23.55
N THR A 49 1.23 -1.09 22.56
CA THR A 49 2.48 -0.33 22.55
C THR A 49 2.59 0.47 21.28
N GLY A 50 2.93 1.75 21.43
CA GLY A 50 3.25 2.61 20.29
C GLY A 50 4.66 2.34 19.80
N MET A 51 4.81 2.21 18.50
CA MET A 51 6.09 1.93 17.87
C MET A 51 6.24 2.73 16.58
N TYR A 52 7.42 3.26 16.35
CA TYR A 52 7.82 3.80 15.08
C TYR A 52 8.44 2.70 14.22
N VAL A 53 7.83 2.45 13.07
CA VAL A 53 8.28 1.45 12.10
C VAL A 53 8.98 2.12 10.93
N PRO A 54 10.07 1.51 10.41
CA PRO A 54 10.82 2.06 9.30
C PRO A 54 10.11 1.82 7.98
N PHE A 55 10.04 2.86 7.15
CA PHE A 55 9.54 2.78 5.78
C PHE A 55 10.48 3.48 4.82
N TRP A 56 10.48 3.00 3.59
CA TRP A 56 11.04 3.69 2.44
C TRP A 56 9.92 4.33 1.63
N LEU A 57 9.99 5.62 1.37
CA LEU A 57 9.09 6.34 0.47
C LEU A 57 9.81 6.58 -0.85
N TYR A 58 9.30 5.99 -1.92
CA TYR A 58 9.88 6.14 -3.25
C TYR A 58 9.13 7.18 -4.06
N ASP A 59 9.92 8.05 -4.70
CA ASP A 59 9.44 8.96 -5.72
C ASP A 59 9.97 8.45 -7.07
N CYS A 60 9.11 8.31 -8.06
CA CYS A 60 9.50 7.85 -9.39
C CYS A 60 8.62 8.47 -10.49
N ALA A 61 9.18 8.54 -11.69
CA ALA A 61 8.46 8.85 -12.92
C ALA A 61 8.27 7.56 -13.74
N ALA A 62 7.11 7.39 -14.33
CA ALA A 62 6.78 6.24 -15.15
C ALA A 62 6.29 6.69 -16.53
N ASP A 63 6.88 6.12 -17.58
CA ASP A 63 6.47 6.26 -18.97
C ASP A 63 5.94 4.91 -19.46
N PHE A 64 4.73 4.92 -19.98
CA PHE A 64 4.05 3.75 -20.51
C PHE A 64 3.77 3.91 -22.00
N SER A 65 3.96 2.85 -22.79
CA SER A 65 3.52 2.72 -24.18
C SER A 65 2.94 1.34 -24.41
N GLY A 66 1.76 1.27 -25.03
CA GLY A 66 1.09 0.00 -25.28
C GLY A 66 0.21 -0.01 -26.52
N SER A 67 0.09 -1.20 -27.13
CA SER A 67 -0.85 -1.47 -28.23
C SER A 67 -1.83 -2.55 -27.82
N TYR A 68 -3.07 -2.42 -28.26
CA TYR A 68 -4.18 -3.29 -27.88
C TYR A 68 -5.03 -3.64 -29.11
N LYS A 69 -5.52 -4.87 -29.16
CA LYS A 69 -6.61 -5.26 -30.04
C LYS A 69 -7.91 -5.11 -29.28
N ALA A 70 -8.84 -4.39 -29.86
CA ALA A 70 -10.16 -4.20 -29.25
C ALA A 70 -11.26 -4.62 -30.22
N THR A 71 -12.41 -5.04 -29.65
CA THR A 71 -13.60 -5.37 -30.42
C THR A 71 -14.80 -4.60 -29.88
N ARG A 72 -15.70 -4.27 -30.80
CA ARG A 72 -17.03 -3.77 -30.45
C ARG A 72 -18.06 -4.65 -31.12
N ILE A 73 -18.94 -5.23 -30.31
CA ILE A 73 -19.99 -6.15 -30.76
C ILE A 73 -21.30 -5.38 -30.77
N HIS A 74 -22.00 -5.45 -31.87
CA HIS A 74 -23.37 -4.97 -32.05
C HIS A 74 -24.26 -6.14 -32.40
N THR A 75 -25.29 -6.36 -31.63
CA THR A 75 -26.29 -7.43 -31.88
C THR A 75 -27.65 -6.79 -32.07
N TRP A 76 -28.35 -7.22 -33.10
CA TRP A 76 -29.75 -6.85 -33.36
C TRP A 76 -30.48 -8.03 -33.99
N SER A 77 -31.81 -8.04 -33.91
CA SER A 77 -32.61 -9.11 -34.48
C SER A 77 -33.76 -8.53 -35.34
N ASP A 78 -34.13 -9.30 -36.34
CA ASP A 78 -35.40 -9.13 -37.03
C ASP A 78 -36.36 -10.30 -36.69
N SER A 79 -37.47 -10.41 -37.43
CA SER A 79 -38.47 -11.48 -37.15
C SER A 79 -37.98 -12.91 -37.43
N LYS A 80 -36.82 -13.11 -38.06
CA LYS A 80 -36.31 -14.42 -38.50
C LYS A 80 -34.89 -14.69 -38.06
N TYR A 81 -34.08 -13.66 -37.83
CA TYR A 81 -32.64 -13.82 -37.59
C TYR A 81 -32.15 -12.89 -36.51
N GLU A 82 -31.11 -13.36 -35.82
CA GLU A 82 -30.27 -12.54 -34.95
C GLU A 82 -28.95 -12.26 -35.70
N TYR A 83 -28.56 -10.98 -35.70
CA TYR A 83 -27.36 -10.53 -36.38
C TYR A 83 -26.34 -10.06 -35.33
N THR A 84 -25.10 -10.45 -35.56
CA THR A 84 -23.97 -9.96 -34.76
C THR A 84 -22.92 -9.36 -35.67
N LYS A 85 -22.60 -8.10 -35.46
CA LYS A 85 -21.51 -7.39 -36.12
C LYS A 85 -20.39 -7.18 -35.13
N THR A 86 -19.17 -7.59 -35.48
CA THR A 86 -17.96 -7.35 -34.69
C THR A 86 -17.01 -6.42 -35.44
N ASP A 87 -16.81 -5.23 -34.88
CA ASP A 87 -15.82 -4.28 -35.37
C ASP A 87 -14.51 -4.52 -34.62
N HIS A 88 -13.38 -4.51 -35.36
CA HIS A 88 -12.04 -4.71 -34.80
C HIS A 88 -11.23 -3.42 -34.85
N PHE A 89 -10.52 -3.13 -33.76
CA PHE A 89 -9.71 -1.92 -33.60
C PHE A 89 -8.29 -2.25 -33.15
N LEU A 90 -7.36 -1.46 -33.59
CA LEU A 90 -6.01 -1.39 -33.04
C LEU A 90 -5.89 -0.08 -32.27
N LEU A 91 -5.67 -0.17 -30.96
CA LEU A 91 -5.54 0.98 -30.08
C LEU A 91 -4.08 1.14 -29.67
N LYS A 92 -3.63 2.38 -29.59
CA LYS A 92 -2.35 2.74 -28.97
C LYS A 92 -2.63 3.63 -27.77
N ARG A 93 -1.85 3.45 -26.71
CA ARG A 93 -1.91 4.27 -25.49
C ARG A 93 -0.49 4.59 -25.06
N ASP A 94 -0.24 5.88 -24.91
CA ASP A 94 0.97 6.40 -24.30
C ASP A 94 0.53 7.20 -23.06
N ALA A 95 1.22 7.02 -21.96
CA ALA A 95 0.92 7.70 -20.70
C ALA A 95 2.19 7.98 -19.93
N ALA A 96 2.25 9.11 -19.27
CA ALA A 96 3.29 9.45 -18.31
C ALA A 96 2.67 9.81 -16.97
N ALA A 97 3.31 9.43 -15.86
CA ALA A 97 2.85 9.75 -14.53
C ALA A 97 4.00 9.85 -13.55
N ASP A 98 3.90 10.82 -12.64
CA ASP A 98 4.75 10.91 -11.47
C ASP A 98 4.07 10.25 -10.27
N PHE A 99 4.83 9.46 -9.53
CA PHE A 99 4.44 8.81 -8.30
C PHE A 99 5.30 9.36 -7.18
N VAL A 100 4.64 9.84 -6.13
CA VAL A 100 5.32 10.45 -4.98
C VAL A 100 4.92 9.71 -3.70
N GLY A 101 5.92 9.27 -2.95
CA GLY A 101 5.72 8.66 -1.65
C GLY A 101 5.13 7.25 -1.71
N ILE A 102 5.54 6.40 -2.66
CA ILE A 102 5.14 4.99 -2.65
C ILE A 102 5.78 4.32 -1.43
N PRO A 103 5.00 3.86 -0.44
CA PRO A 103 5.54 3.28 0.78
C PRO A 103 5.99 1.83 0.55
N MET A 104 7.14 1.50 1.12
CA MET A 104 7.65 0.14 1.23
C MET A 104 8.15 -0.09 2.64
N ASP A 105 7.77 -1.21 3.23
CA ASP A 105 8.27 -1.60 4.54
C ASP A 105 9.80 -1.74 4.54
N GLY A 106 10.41 -1.20 5.56
CA GLY A 106 11.86 -1.26 5.78
C GLY A 106 12.29 -2.35 6.79
N SER A 107 11.38 -3.23 7.22
CA SER A 107 11.65 -4.22 8.27
C SER A 107 11.10 -5.60 7.94
N THR A 108 11.93 -6.64 8.16
CA THR A 108 11.51 -8.04 8.06
C THR A 108 10.78 -8.55 9.31
N LYS A 109 10.69 -7.75 10.37
CA LYS A 109 10.14 -8.17 11.66
C LYS A 109 8.63 -8.26 11.69
N MET A 110 7.97 -7.59 10.75
CA MET A 110 6.53 -7.62 10.58
C MET A 110 6.18 -8.19 9.22
N GLU A 111 5.05 -8.90 9.14
CA GLU A 111 4.59 -9.40 7.85
C GLU A 111 4.15 -8.24 6.95
N ASP A 112 4.59 -8.26 5.70
CA ASP A 112 4.28 -7.26 4.67
C ASP A 112 2.77 -6.99 4.56
N THR A 113 1.93 -8.04 4.67
CA THR A 113 0.46 -7.93 4.62
C THR A 113 -0.11 -7.06 5.72
N PHE A 114 0.48 -7.09 6.93
CA PHE A 114 0.07 -6.17 8.01
C PHE A 114 0.49 -4.74 7.70
N MET A 115 1.72 -4.56 7.21
CA MET A 115 2.25 -3.25 6.91
C MET A 115 1.49 -2.59 5.75
N GLU A 116 1.04 -3.36 4.76
CA GLU A 116 0.17 -2.87 3.70
C GLU A 116 -1.24 -2.53 4.19
N SER A 117 -1.77 -3.26 5.19
CA SER A 117 -3.12 -3.05 5.70
C SER A 117 -3.29 -1.75 6.51
N ILE A 118 -2.20 -1.16 7.00
CA ILE A 118 -2.23 0.11 7.73
C ILE A 118 -2.09 1.33 6.81
N GLU A 119 -1.87 1.11 5.52
CA GLU A 119 -1.92 2.16 4.50
C GLU A 119 -3.39 2.55 4.18
N PRO A 120 -3.68 3.78 3.74
CA PRO A 120 -2.73 4.87 3.48
C PRO A 120 -2.42 5.71 4.72
N PHE A 121 -1.19 6.22 4.80
CA PHE A 121 -0.81 7.22 5.78
C PHE A 121 -1.10 8.64 5.28
N ASP A 122 -1.41 9.55 6.19
CA ASP A 122 -1.56 10.97 5.85
C ASP A 122 -0.18 11.66 5.73
N TYR A 123 0.38 11.67 4.54
CA TYR A 123 1.68 12.27 4.26
C TYR A 123 1.75 13.79 4.47
N LYS A 124 0.60 14.47 4.64
CA LYS A 124 0.60 15.89 5.01
C LYS A 124 1.17 16.12 6.42
N GLN A 125 1.16 15.07 7.24
CA GLN A 125 1.71 15.08 8.59
C GLN A 125 3.20 14.73 8.63
N LEU A 126 3.81 14.37 7.50
CA LEU A 126 5.23 14.05 7.44
C LEU A 126 6.06 15.31 7.71
N THR A 127 6.88 15.25 8.73
CA THR A 127 7.79 16.32 9.15
C THR A 127 9.22 15.83 9.21
N SER A 128 10.18 16.75 9.29
CA SER A 128 11.59 16.42 9.48
C SER A 128 11.80 15.64 10.76
N PHE A 129 12.63 14.60 10.68
CA PHE A 129 12.89 13.75 11.84
C PHE A 129 13.66 14.48 12.94
N ASP A 130 13.14 14.37 14.17
CA ASP A 130 13.82 14.73 15.41
C ASP A 130 13.72 13.57 16.41
N MET A 131 14.79 13.36 17.19
CA MET A 131 14.85 12.31 18.22
C MET A 131 13.78 12.48 19.31
N ALA A 132 13.31 13.70 19.54
CA ALA A 132 12.25 14.00 20.51
C ALA A 132 10.96 13.23 20.23
N TYR A 133 10.64 12.96 18.95
CA TYR A 133 9.45 12.19 18.57
C TYR A 133 9.47 10.73 19.05
N LEU A 134 10.67 10.17 19.28
CA LEU A 134 10.82 8.79 19.74
C LEU A 134 10.64 8.66 21.27
N THR A 135 10.54 9.75 21.99
CA THR A 135 10.43 9.72 23.46
C THR A 135 9.14 9.07 23.90
N GLY A 136 9.24 7.97 24.66
CA GLY A 136 8.08 7.21 25.15
C GLY A 136 7.55 6.14 24.19
N TYR A 137 8.15 5.98 23.02
CA TYR A 137 7.77 5.00 22.02
C TYR A 137 8.92 4.04 21.70
N LEU A 138 8.57 2.84 21.23
CA LEU A 138 9.57 1.96 20.62
C LEU A 138 9.88 2.47 19.21
N ALA A 139 11.09 2.18 18.75
CA ALA A 139 11.48 2.44 17.36
C ALA A 139 12.38 1.32 16.87
N ASP A 140 12.09 0.82 15.70
CA ASP A 140 12.93 -0.16 15.01
C ASP A 140 13.77 0.51 13.92
N LYS A 141 14.93 -0.09 13.62
CA LYS A 141 15.73 0.29 12.47
C LYS A 141 15.26 -0.50 11.26
N TYR A 142 15.49 0.05 10.06
CA TYR A 142 15.38 -0.75 8.86
C TYR A 142 16.43 -1.88 8.87
N ASP A 143 16.04 -3.04 8.42
CA ASP A 143 16.89 -4.20 8.10
C ASP A 143 16.74 -4.63 6.64
N VAL A 144 15.82 -3.96 5.90
CA VAL A 144 15.63 -4.08 4.45
C VAL A 144 16.18 -2.83 3.78
N PRO A 145 17.28 -2.93 3.00
CA PRO A 145 17.80 -1.80 2.21
C PRO A 145 16.78 -1.30 1.17
N SER A 146 16.87 -0.02 0.81
CA SER A 146 15.97 0.58 -0.18
C SER A 146 15.97 -0.15 -1.52
N GLU A 147 17.11 -0.65 -1.96
CA GLU A 147 17.23 -1.36 -3.24
C GLU A 147 16.32 -2.59 -3.34
N ASN A 148 16.06 -3.23 -2.21
CA ASN A 148 15.20 -4.42 -2.13
C ASN A 148 13.70 -4.11 -2.36
N GLY A 149 13.27 -2.86 -2.16
CA GLY A 149 11.89 -2.43 -2.38
C GLY A 149 11.54 -2.16 -3.85
N GLU A 150 12.55 -1.93 -4.72
CA GLU A 150 12.31 -1.55 -6.11
C GLU A 150 11.39 -2.50 -6.90
N PRO A 151 11.48 -3.84 -6.78
CA PRO A 151 10.58 -4.74 -7.49
C PRO A 151 9.11 -4.56 -7.11
N ARG A 152 8.83 -4.31 -5.82
CA ARG A 152 7.46 -4.06 -5.33
C ARG A 152 6.96 -2.67 -5.75
N VAL A 153 7.83 -1.66 -5.72
CA VAL A 153 7.51 -0.33 -6.27
C VAL A 153 7.10 -0.46 -7.73
N ARG A 154 7.90 -1.20 -8.52
CA ARG A 154 7.57 -1.46 -9.93
C ARG A 154 6.18 -2.11 -10.08
N GLN A 155 5.87 -3.12 -9.29
CA GLN A 155 4.57 -3.79 -9.31
C GLN A 155 3.42 -2.83 -8.98
N ARG A 156 3.58 -1.98 -7.94
CA ARG A 156 2.56 -0.98 -7.56
C ARG A 156 2.34 0.08 -8.64
N VAL A 157 3.44 0.56 -9.24
CA VAL A 157 3.37 1.51 -10.36
C VAL A 157 2.68 0.88 -11.56
N ASP A 158 3.03 -0.36 -11.89
CA ASP A 158 2.46 -1.12 -12.98
C ASP A 158 0.94 -1.27 -12.82
N ALA A 159 0.48 -1.71 -11.66
CA ALA A 159 -0.94 -1.83 -11.34
C ALA A 159 -1.67 -0.48 -11.43
N ALA A 160 -1.10 0.59 -10.88
CA ALA A 160 -1.70 1.92 -10.93
C ALA A 160 -1.78 2.49 -12.34
N MET A 161 -0.80 2.18 -13.20
CA MET A 161 -0.85 2.54 -14.62
C MET A 161 -1.92 1.74 -15.36
N ASP A 162 -2.06 0.45 -15.07
CA ASP A 162 -3.13 -0.38 -15.64
C ASP A 162 -4.51 0.14 -15.29
N ASP A 163 -4.76 0.47 -14.03
CA ASP A 163 -6.06 1.01 -13.59
C ASP A 163 -6.42 2.31 -14.34
N ARG A 164 -5.43 3.19 -14.52
CA ARG A 164 -5.63 4.42 -15.30
C ARG A 164 -5.92 4.14 -16.77
N LEU A 165 -5.21 3.18 -17.37
CA LEU A 165 -5.43 2.79 -18.76
C LEU A 165 -6.79 2.12 -18.97
N GLN A 166 -7.22 1.27 -18.06
CA GLN A 166 -8.53 0.61 -18.12
C GLN A 166 -9.67 1.65 -18.24
N SER A 167 -9.57 2.76 -17.55
CA SER A 167 -10.56 3.84 -17.64
C SER A 167 -10.66 4.49 -19.04
N THR A 168 -9.65 4.29 -19.89
CA THR A 168 -9.61 4.86 -21.27
C THR A 168 -10.21 3.93 -22.32
N PHE A 169 -10.57 2.69 -21.97
CA PHE A 169 -11.11 1.69 -22.89
C PHE A 169 -12.64 1.66 -22.92
N VAL A 170 -13.25 2.82 -22.91
CA VAL A 170 -14.73 2.93 -22.90
C VAL A 170 -15.30 2.59 -24.27
N GLY A 171 -16.42 1.84 -24.30
CA GLY A 171 -17.20 1.54 -25.49
C GLY A 171 -16.65 0.37 -26.33
N TYR A 172 -15.70 -0.39 -25.82
CA TYR A 172 -15.27 -1.65 -26.42
C TYR A 172 -15.86 -2.84 -25.64
N SER A 173 -16.21 -3.91 -26.36
CA SER A 173 -16.70 -5.16 -25.77
C SER A 173 -15.58 -6.02 -25.22
N SER A 174 -14.37 -5.92 -25.82
CA SER A 174 -13.17 -6.60 -25.38
C SER A 174 -11.95 -5.76 -25.74
N VAL A 175 -10.92 -5.79 -24.87
CA VAL A 175 -9.61 -5.16 -25.11
C VAL A 175 -8.53 -6.13 -24.65
N VAL A 176 -7.61 -6.46 -25.56
CA VAL A 176 -6.51 -7.39 -25.29
C VAL A 176 -5.17 -6.73 -25.63
N PRO A 177 -4.21 -6.66 -24.67
CA PRO A 177 -2.90 -6.10 -24.95
C PRO A 177 -2.13 -6.94 -25.95
N THR A 178 -1.43 -6.28 -26.89
CA THR A 178 -0.54 -6.92 -27.88
C THR A 178 0.92 -6.54 -27.68
N SER A 179 1.17 -5.34 -27.17
CA SER A 179 2.50 -4.94 -26.71
C SER A 179 2.35 -4.03 -25.50
N ARG A 180 3.37 -4.04 -24.65
CA ARG A 180 3.40 -3.25 -23.42
C ARG A 180 4.84 -2.95 -23.05
N GLN A 181 5.12 -1.67 -22.80
CA GLN A 181 6.41 -1.22 -22.32
C GLN A 181 6.18 -0.23 -21.18
N LEU A 182 6.80 -0.50 -20.04
CA LEU A 182 6.78 0.40 -18.88
C LEU A 182 8.22 0.68 -18.47
N ASN A 183 8.60 1.96 -18.54
CA ASN A 183 9.86 2.48 -18.07
C ASN A 183 9.63 3.25 -16.78
N ILE A 184 10.35 2.88 -15.72
CA ILE A 184 10.29 3.54 -14.43
C ILE A 184 11.67 4.13 -14.13
N LYS A 185 11.71 5.43 -13.83
CA LYS A 185 12.88 6.13 -13.36
C LYS A 185 12.70 6.41 -11.88
N HIS A 186 13.52 5.75 -11.05
CA HIS A 186 13.55 6.00 -9.62
C HIS A 186 14.31 7.31 -9.37
N ASN A 187 13.64 8.27 -8.74
CA ASN A 187 14.21 9.58 -8.49
C ASN A 187 14.84 9.63 -7.09
N ARG A 188 14.13 9.08 -6.09
CA ARG A 188 14.54 9.16 -4.69
C ARG A 188 13.86 8.08 -3.86
N ALA A 189 14.60 7.52 -2.88
CA ALA A 189 14.06 6.78 -1.75
C ALA A 189 14.36 7.55 -0.46
N ARG A 190 13.34 7.85 0.35
CA ARG A 190 13.44 8.55 1.63
C ARG A 190 13.18 7.57 2.76
N TYR A 191 14.07 7.55 3.74
CA TYR A 191 13.88 6.79 4.97
C TYR A 191 13.00 7.55 5.95
N VAL A 192 11.88 6.98 6.37
CA VAL A 192 10.91 7.64 7.26
C VAL A 192 10.42 6.71 8.36
N PHE A 193 9.89 7.30 9.42
CA PHE A 193 9.21 6.59 10.49
C PHE A 193 7.70 6.83 10.45
N PHE A 194 6.94 5.73 10.52
CA PHE A 194 5.49 5.77 10.66
C PHE A 194 5.04 5.27 12.03
N PRO A 195 4.03 5.93 12.65
CA PRO A 195 3.52 5.56 13.96
C PRO A 195 2.53 4.41 13.86
N VAL A 196 2.74 3.34 14.61
CA VAL A 196 1.86 2.17 14.66
C VAL A 196 1.57 1.79 16.09
N TRP A 197 0.31 1.48 16.39
CA TRP A 197 -0.09 0.87 17.65
C TRP A 197 -0.17 -0.63 17.47
N ILE A 198 0.63 -1.37 18.23
CA ILE A 198 0.79 -2.82 18.12
C ILE A 198 0.22 -3.50 19.36
N LEU A 199 -0.54 -4.57 19.15
CA LEU A 199 -0.97 -5.48 20.18
C LEU A 199 -0.53 -6.91 19.85
N ASN A 200 0.57 -7.35 20.41
CA ASN A 200 1.03 -8.73 20.27
C ASN A 200 0.21 -9.68 21.15
N THR A 201 -0.41 -10.67 20.52
CA THR A 201 -1.17 -11.71 21.21
C THR A 201 -0.57 -13.09 20.94
N LYS A 202 -0.37 -13.88 22.00
CA LYS A 202 -0.04 -15.30 21.87
C LYS A 202 -1.29 -16.17 21.97
N TYR A 203 -1.48 -17.05 21.01
CA TYR A 203 -2.51 -18.09 21.08
C TYR A 203 -1.89 -19.42 20.62
N LYS A 204 -1.90 -20.44 21.50
CA LYS A 204 -1.31 -21.78 21.24
C LYS A 204 0.11 -21.68 20.64
N ASP A 205 1.01 -20.98 21.34
CA ASP A 205 2.41 -20.75 20.97
C ASP A 205 2.67 -19.99 19.64
N LYS A 206 1.64 -19.51 18.98
CA LYS A 206 1.76 -18.56 17.86
C LYS A 206 1.58 -17.12 18.34
N ILE A 207 2.42 -16.22 17.81
CA ILE A 207 2.30 -14.78 18.03
C ILE A 207 1.44 -14.23 16.90
N TYR A 208 0.43 -13.46 17.25
CA TYR A 208 -0.40 -12.69 16.32
C TYR A 208 -0.17 -11.20 16.65
N THR A 209 0.19 -10.44 15.67
CA THR A 209 0.42 -8.98 15.76
C THR A 209 -0.75 -8.23 15.18
#